data_5b83ed4d34cd828be2228c8ae93f6ed0
#
_entry.id   5b83ed4d34cd828be2228c8ae93f6ed0
#
_cell.length_a   1.000
_cell.length_b   1.000
_cell.length_c   1.000
_cell.angle_alpha   90.00
_cell.angle_beta   90.00
_cell.angle_gamma   90.00
#
_symmetry.space_group_name_H-M   'P 1'
#
loop_
_entity.id
_entity.type
_entity.pdbx_description
1 polymer ?
#
loop_
_entity_poly.entity_id
_entity_poly.type
_entity_poly.pdbx_seq_one_letter_code
_entity_poly.pdbx_strand_id
1 'polypeptide(L)'
;MITILILFQFSNISANYASKSMQNPNAESEVSISSRQALLDNALDMPENFNTAIIGSPRNQEANIAEEWCLYTKRTYHRFMNLREFSEVYSRYCTLLIVNSISVCTKKDIEILCHQSELGVNIILTSLPNTTFIRSSENFKKLIGIRGVYQASYRISGMTLYDGFLLGGKTTYKKLEKSIPYFRLRSGTKTYITGNVKHQKQLDIDNEDLPPLLWRNQTESGFVFVVNCDFFADHTGLGMLSAMLSEAMPYNIYPIVNAQSVVCQNFPYLSNENSDKTAEHYYYTSKALCENVLWPDIVSILNATEEKFSGMIAPKFEYSNPDQNISTDSISFYFDQNERISGELGLSGDQIENLSRYEDKIKYDTEMMAKLAPEYIFTVFSPGNMPEFIYKHYLGEKAEPSILSSVRTLVTKKGLDTNPVISFYDNKILRMTTTIDGFSHTNAEDLYLKSIETALGYSSVYLDFTRAIYPTKKGDDWTRLSNNLSRYLYTYWKTFREGFDQTTITEADQKARRFLALDYYSKREEDTIELSVVNIKEDASFMLSLNDEKVVSVEGAEYIEIERGKYVINTSSDKVTIEVTADVIK
;
A
#
# COMPACT_ATOMS: atom_id res chain seq x y z
N MET A 1 -18.30 -43.99 -39.02
CA MET A 1 -18.88 -43.93 -37.65
C MET A 1 -17.84 -43.63 -36.57
N ILE A 2 -16.73 -44.37 -36.50
CA ILE A 2 -15.66 -44.17 -35.51
C ILE A 2 -15.03 -42.75 -35.60
N THR A 3 -14.76 -42.25 -36.79
CA THR A 3 -14.17 -40.92 -37.01
C THR A 3 -15.08 -39.78 -36.52
N ILE A 4 -16.40 -39.92 -36.70
CA ILE A 4 -17.39 -38.96 -36.22
C ILE A 4 -17.45 -38.96 -34.67
N LEU A 5 -17.33 -40.15 -34.07
CA LEU A 5 -17.33 -40.31 -32.61
C LEU A 5 -16.07 -39.70 -31.97
N ILE A 6 -14.92 -39.87 -32.63
CA ILE A 6 -13.65 -39.25 -32.22
C ILE A 6 -13.71 -37.71 -32.33
N LEU A 7 -14.23 -37.19 -33.44
CA LEU A 7 -14.43 -35.75 -33.63
C LEU A 7 -15.42 -35.17 -32.62
N PHE A 8 -16.49 -35.92 -32.28
CA PHE A 8 -17.46 -35.51 -31.28
C PHE A 8 -16.85 -35.52 -29.86
N GLN A 9 -16.04 -36.54 -29.54
CA GLN A 9 -15.30 -36.56 -28.26
C GLN A 9 -14.26 -35.47 -28.18
N PHE A 10 -13.50 -35.20 -29.24
CA PHE A 10 -12.56 -34.10 -29.30
C PHE A 10 -13.27 -32.73 -29.15
N SER A 11 -14.42 -32.56 -29.80
CA SER A 11 -15.24 -31.35 -29.67
C SER A 11 -15.76 -31.16 -28.23
N ASN A 12 -16.25 -32.24 -27.60
CA ASN A 12 -16.72 -32.20 -26.20
C ASN A 12 -15.58 -31.97 -25.19
N ILE A 13 -14.40 -32.57 -25.40
CA ILE A 13 -13.23 -32.35 -24.55
C ILE A 13 -12.75 -30.92 -24.71
N SER A 14 -12.70 -30.41 -25.94
CA SER A 14 -12.29 -29.02 -26.23
C SER A 14 -13.30 -28.00 -25.65
N ALA A 15 -14.61 -28.27 -25.78
CA ALA A 15 -15.64 -27.41 -25.21
C ALA A 15 -15.63 -27.42 -23.66
N ASN A 16 -15.46 -28.59 -23.04
CA ASN A 16 -15.35 -28.72 -21.59
C ASN A 16 -14.05 -28.09 -21.04
N TYR A 17 -12.96 -28.15 -21.81
CA TYR A 17 -11.71 -27.50 -21.44
C TYR A 17 -11.81 -25.98 -21.54
N ALA A 18 -12.39 -25.46 -22.62
CA ALA A 18 -12.64 -24.03 -22.79
C ALA A 18 -13.61 -23.48 -21.75
N SER A 19 -14.68 -24.22 -21.42
CA SER A 19 -15.63 -23.83 -20.37
C SER A 19 -14.97 -23.79 -18.99
N LYS A 20 -14.06 -24.70 -18.69
CA LYS A 20 -13.35 -24.75 -17.41
C LYS A 20 -12.30 -23.66 -17.27
N SER A 21 -11.60 -23.33 -18.36
CA SER A 21 -10.61 -22.24 -18.38
C SER A 21 -11.24 -20.84 -18.31
N MET A 22 -12.52 -20.71 -18.64
CA MET A 22 -13.28 -19.46 -18.56
C MET A 22 -13.93 -19.20 -17.20
N GLN A 23 -13.79 -20.10 -16.23
CA GLN A 23 -14.30 -19.86 -14.88
C GLN A 23 -13.28 -19.07 -14.06
N ASN A 24 -13.74 -18.07 -13.31
CA ASN A 24 -12.90 -17.41 -12.31
C ASN A 24 -12.90 -18.26 -11.03
N PRO A 25 -11.80 -18.97 -10.69
CA PRO A 25 -11.77 -19.88 -9.55
C PRO A 25 -11.94 -19.14 -8.21
N ASN A 26 -11.72 -17.82 -8.18
CA ASN A 26 -11.82 -17.00 -6.99
C ASN A 26 -13.19 -16.32 -6.83
N ALA A 27 -14.08 -16.43 -7.82
CA ALA A 27 -15.39 -15.76 -7.79
C ALA A 27 -16.34 -16.31 -6.72
N GLU A 28 -16.18 -17.59 -6.34
CA GLU A 28 -17.06 -18.27 -5.39
C GLU A 28 -16.61 -18.18 -3.92
N SER A 29 -15.36 -17.77 -3.67
CA SER A 29 -14.88 -17.63 -2.30
C SER A 29 -15.49 -16.39 -1.63
N GLU A 30 -16.66 -16.55 -1.02
CA GLU A 30 -17.25 -15.53 -0.17
C GLU A 30 -16.54 -15.47 1.17
N VAL A 31 -15.62 -14.54 1.30
CA VAL A 31 -15.32 -14.01 2.63
C VAL A 31 -16.50 -13.09 2.99
N SER A 32 -17.51 -13.64 3.65
CA SER A 32 -18.67 -12.88 4.15
C SER A 32 -18.24 -11.98 5.30
N ILE A 33 -17.44 -10.96 5.01
CA ILE A 33 -17.08 -9.96 5.99
C ILE A 33 -17.81 -8.71 5.58
N SER A 34 -18.87 -8.54 6.34
CA SER A 34 -19.68 -7.35 6.31
C SER A 34 -18.83 -6.12 6.61
N SER A 35 -18.96 -5.22 5.81
CA SER A 35 -19.58 -3.93 5.99
C SER A 35 -18.68 -2.89 6.66
N ARG A 36 -18.56 -1.80 5.94
CA ARG A 36 -18.24 -0.46 6.46
C ARG A 36 -18.80 -0.21 7.87
N GLN A 37 -19.91 -0.84 8.22
CA GLN A 37 -20.57 -0.71 9.53
C GLN A 37 -19.72 -1.29 10.67
N ALA A 38 -19.07 -2.44 10.49
CA ALA A 38 -18.20 -3.01 11.53
C ALA A 38 -16.93 -2.16 11.79
N LEU A 39 -16.40 -1.50 10.75
CA LEU A 39 -15.31 -0.53 10.92
C LEU A 39 -15.79 0.77 11.57
N LEU A 40 -17.02 1.21 11.29
CA LEU A 40 -17.61 2.41 11.86
C LEU A 40 -18.09 2.17 13.29
N ASP A 41 -18.62 1.00 13.61
CA ASP A 41 -19.08 0.65 14.96
C ASP A 41 -17.88 0.59 15.93
N ASN A 42 -16.74 0.12 15.50
CA ASN A 42 -15.49 0.18 16.29
C ASN A 42 -14.93 1.62 16.44
N ALA A 43 -15.31 2.54 15.56
CA ALA A 43 -14.84 3.93 15.58
C ALA A 43 -15.80 4.89 16.30
N LEU A 44 -17.07 4.52 16.48
CA LEU A 44 -18.12 5.40 17.01
C LEU A 44 -18.36 5.26 18.52
N ASP A 45 -18.02 4.11 19.11
CA ASP A 45 -18.00 3.99 20.57
C ASP A 45 -16.74 4.63 21.11
N MET A 46 -16.87 5.83 21.66
CA MET A 46 -15.78 6.47 22.40
C MET A 46 -15.36 5.54 23.54
N PRO A 47 -14.19 4.90 23.49
CA PRO A 47 -13.77 4.10 24.62
C PRO A 47 -13.58 5.06 25.80
N GLU A 48 -14.16 4.73 26.96
CA GLU A 48 -13.85 5.43 28.21
C GLU A 48 -12.33 5.47 28.46
N ASN A 49 -11.60 4.54 27.83
CA ASN A 49 -10.15 4.41 27.85
C ASN A 49 -9.59 4.30 26.44
N PHE A 50 -8.71 5.20 26.07
CA PHE A 50 -7.96 5.16 24.81
C PHE A 50 -6.46 5.12 25.10
N ASN A 51 -5.70 4.39 24.25
CA ASN A 51 -4.24 4.32 24.38
C ASN A 51 -3.51 5.33 23.46
N THR A 52 -4.19 5.91 22.47
CA THR A 52 -3.64 6.87 21.53
C THR A 52 -4.51 8.12 21.45
N ALA A 53 -3.93 9.27 21.70
CA ALA A 53 -4.56 10.58 21.49
C ALA A 53 -4.06 11.21 20.18
N ILE A 54 -4.99 11.70 19.37
CA ILE A 54 -4.69 12.37 18.10
C ILE A 54 -5.17 13.81 18.18
N ILE A 55 -4.28 14.77 17.96
CA ILE A 55 -4.63 16.20 18.00
C ILE A 55 -4.78 16.75 16.59
N GLY A 56 -5.97 17.22 16.24
CA GLY A 56 -6.22 17.86 14.95
C GLY A 56 -7.67 17.84 14.51
N SER A 57 -8.07 18.86 13.76
CA SER A 57 -9.43 18.97 13.20
C SER A 57 -9.67 17.91 12.09
N PRO A 58 -10.93 17.61 11.72
CA PRO A 58 -11.26 16.69 10.62
C PRO A 58 -10.68 17.08 9.26
N ARG A 59 -10.25 18.33 9.10
CA ARG A 59 -9.60 18.82 7.86
C ARG A 59 -8.07 18.66 7.89
N ASN A 60 -7.50 18.20 9.00
CA ASN A 60 -6.06 18.03 9.11
C ASN A 60 -5.65 16.66 8.56
N GLN A 61 -4.90 16.66 7.47
CA GLN A 61 -4.44 15.45 6.78
C GLN A 61 -3.56 14.56 7.67
N GLU A 62 -2.64 15.16 8.44
CA GLU A 62 -1.74 14.43 9.33
C GLU A 62 -2.52 13.66 10.41
N ALA A 63 -3.57 14.28 10.97
CA ALA A 63 -4.45 13.62 11.93
C ALA A 63 -5.33 12.53 11.28
N ASN A 64 -5.77 12.71 10.03
CA ASN A 64 -6.53 11.69 9.30
C ASN A 64 -5.67 10.43 9.03
N ILE A 65 -4.40 10.62 8.67
CA ILE A 65 -3.44 9.51 8.49
C ILE A 65 -3.19 8.79 9.82
N ALA A 66 -3.06 9.53 10.92
CA ALA A 66 -2.91 8.92 12.25
C ALA A 66 -4.14 8.11 12.67
N GLU A 67 -5.34 8.59 12.36
CA GLU A 67 -6.59 7.88 12.59
C GLU A 67 -6.68 6.60 11.74
N GLU A 68 -6.37 6.68 10.44
CA GLU A 68 -6.28 5.52 9.55
C GLU A 68 -5.28 4.48 10.06
N TRP A 69 -4.11 4.92 10.52
CA TRP A 69 -3.11 4.05 11.13
C TRP A 69 -3.63 3.35 12.39
N CYS A 70 -4.35 4.05 13.26
CA CYS A 70 -4.98 3.44 14.44
C CYS A 70 -6.01 2.38 14.06
N LEU A 71 -6.84 2.63 13.03
CA LEU A 71 -7.81 1.67 12.51
C LEU A 71 -7.12 0.40 11.97
N TYR A 72 -6.04 0.55 11.21
CA TYR A 72 -5.30 -0.59 10.68
C TYR A 72 -4.57 -1.39 11.76
N THR A 73 -3.98 -0.73 12.73
CA THR A 73 -3.27 -1.39 13.84
C THR A 73 -4.18 -1.80 14.99
N LYS A 74 -5.50 -1.61 14.86
CA LYS A 74 -6.53 -1.94 15.88
C LYS A 74 -6.28 -1.25 17.24
N ARG A 75 -5.69 -0.06 17.21
CA ARG A 75 -5.43 0.71 18.42
C ARG A 75 -6.66 1.50 18.85
N THR A 76 -6.96 1.49 20.13
CA THR A 76 -7.98 2.38 20.68
C THR A 76 -7.48 3.82 20.65
N TYR A 77 -8.23 4.72 20.07
CA TYR A 77 -7.85 6.12 19.94
C TYR A 77 -8.99 7.08 20.25
N HIS A 78 -8.60 8.31 20.60
CA HIS A 78 -9.53 9.43 20.65
C HIS A 78 -8.91 10.66 19.96
N ARG A 79 -9.74 11.36 19.20
CA ARG A 79 -9.35 12.56 18.48
C ARG A 79 -9.82 13.83 19.18
N PHE A 80 -8.90 14.73 19.45
CA PHE A 80 -9.14 16.02 20.08
C PHE A 80 -8.89 17.16 19.08
N MET A 81 -9.65 18.24 19.18
CA MET A 81 -9.48 19.38 18.32
C MET A 81 -8.19 20.16 18.61
N ASN A 82 -7.73 20.16 19.87
CA ASN A 82 -6.53 20.84 20.32
C ASN A 82 -6.00 20.23 21.63
N LEU A 83 -4.77 20.61 22.00
CA LEU A 83 -4.09 20.11 23.20
C LEU A 83 -4.79 20.48 24.51
N ARG A 84 -5.52 21.59 24.55
CA ARG A 84 -6.25 22.00 25.75
C ARG A 84 -7.41 21.05 26.04
N GLU A 85 -8.20 20.74 25.03
CA GLU A 85 -9.29 19.77 25.15
C GLU A 85 -8.77 18.40 25.63
N PHE A 86 -7.67 17.91 25.05
CA PHE A 86 -6.99 16.71 25.53
C PHE A 86 -6.61 16.81 27.01
N SER A 87 -6.04 17.93 27.45
CA SER A 87 -5.60 18.10 28.83
C SER A 87 -6.75 18.13 29.85
N GLU A 88 -7.97 18.43 29.41
CA GLU A 88 -9.17 18.45 30.26
C GLU A 88 -9.78 17.05 30.41
N VAL A 89 -9.53 16.12 29.45
CA VAL A 89 -10.15 14.77 29.38
C VAL A 89 -9.08 13.66 29.35
N TYR A 90 -7.89 13.94 29.86
CA TYR A 90 -6.75 13.02 29.82
C TYR A 90 -7.10 11.62 30.38
N SER A 91 -6.83 10.57 29.59
CA SER A 91 -6.94 9.19 30.01
C SER A 91 -5.63 8.70 30.67
N ARG A 92 -5.73 8.06 31.84
CA ARG A 92 -4.59 7.41 32.49
C ARG A 92 -3.97 6.26 31.67
N TYR A 93 -4.67 5.80 30.64
CA TYR A 93 -4.20 4.72 29.73
C TYR A 93 -3.59 5.25 28.44
N CYS A 94 -3.55 6.57 28.23
CA CYS A 94 -2.92 7.15 27.07
C CYS A 94 -1.40 6.93 27.13
N THR A 95 -0.87 6.21 26.14
CA THR A 95 0.57 5.90 26.04
C THR A 95 1.23 6.58 24.84
N LEU A 96 0.42 7.08 23.89
CA LEU A 96 0.86 7.72 22.66
C LEU A 96 0.05 8.99 22.38
N LEU A 97 0.74 10.09 22.12
CA LEU A 97 0.16 11.39 21.74
C LEU A 97 0.71 11.82 20.38
N ILE A 98 -0.16 11.95 19.38
CA ILE A 98 0.19 12.37 18.02
C ILE A 98 -0.28 13.80 17.80
N VAL A 99 0.65 14.71 17.47
CA VAL A 99 0.42 16.14 17.39
C VAL A 99 1.02 16.74 16.13
N ASN A 100 0.28 17.60 15.46
CA ASN A 100 0.74 18.35 14.29
C ASN A 100 1.21 19.78 14.66
N SER A 101 1.93 20.43 13.74
CA SER A 101 2.48 21.79 13.94
C SER A 101 1.44 22.86 14.25
N ILE A 102 0.23 22.72 13.69
CA ILE A 102 -0.85 23.70 13.84
C ILE A 102 -1.39 23.69 15.28
N SER A 103 -1.27 22.56 15.96
CA SER A 103 -1.76 22.38 17.34
C SER A 103 -0.78 22.88 18.41
N VAL A 104 0.44 23.30 18.02
CA VAL A 104 1.47 23.80 18.94
C VAL A 104 1.70 25.29 18.70
N CYS A 105 0.86 26.13 19.28
CA CYS A 105 0.83 27.58 19.00
C CYS A 105 1.19 28.45 20.20
N THR A 106 1.09 27.96 21.43
CA THR A 106 1.22 28.73 22.66
C THR A 106 2.23 28.11 23.63
N LYS A 107 2.69 28.89 24.60
CA LYS A 107 3.51 28.37 25.71
C LYS A 107 2.78 27.30 26.52
N LYS A 108 1.45 27.44 26.67
CA LYS A 108 0.62 26.45 27.38
C LYS A 108 0.59 25.10 26.67
N ASP A 109 0.57 25.09 25.33
CA ASP A 109 0.65 23.85 24.57
C ASP A 109 1.98 23.12 24.83
N ILE A 110 3.08 23.87 24.92
CA ILE A 110 4.39 23.30 25.27
C ILE A 110 4.39 22.75 26.71
N GLU A 111 3.79 23.44 27.67
CA GLU A 111 3.67 22.97 29.06
C GLU A 111 2.88 21.65 29.12
N ILE A 112 1.80 21.52 28.35
CA ILE A 112 1.02 20.27 28.26
C ILE A 112 1.89 19.14 27.68
N LEU A 113 2.61 19.39 26.59
CA LEU A 113 3.50 18.38 25.99
C LEU A 113 4.62 17.95 26.94
N CYS A 114 5.27 18.89 27.62
CA CYS A 114 6.30 18.59 28.62
C CYS A 114 5.73 17.74 29.76
N HIS A 115 4.57 18.11 30.28
CA HIS A 115 3.90 17.34 31.34
C HIS A 115 3.54 15.92 30.89
N GLN A 116 3.02 15.73 29.66
CA GLN A 116 2.73 14.40 29.14
C GLN A 116 4.00 13.56 29.00
N SER A 117 5.09 14.16 28.54
CA SER A 117 6.40 13.48 28.43
C SER A 117 6.94 13.06 29.82
N GLU A 118 6.74 13.86 30.86
CA GLU A 118 7.10 13.52 32.25
C GLU A 118 6.27 12.35 32.80
N LEU A 119 5.00 12.22 32.35
CA LEU A 119 4.13 11.10 32.69
C LEU A 119 4.45 9.81 31.90
N GLY A 120 5.44 9.83 31.00
CA GLY A 120 5.85 8.67 30.22
C GLY A 120 5.05 8.45 28.94
N VAL A 121 4.24 9.41 28.51
CA VAL A 121 3.54 9.35 27.23
C VAL A 121 4.55 9.57 26.09
N ASN A 122 4.59 8.66 25.13
CA ASN A 122 5.37 8.85 23.90
C ASN A 122 4.69 9.90 23.02
N ILE A 123 5.46 10.85 22.51
CA ILE A 123 4.94 11.96 21.71
C ILE A 123 5.49 11.86 20.29
N ILE A 124 4.59 11.95 19.29
CA ILE A 124 4.96 12.07 17.89
C ILE A 124 4.54 13.43 17.37
N LEU A 125 5.51 14.25 17.01
CA LEU A 125 5.29 15.50 16.29
C LEU A 125 5.38 15.24 14.80
N THR A 126 4.22 15.14 14.12
CA THR A 126 4.11 14.83 12.68
C THR A 126 4.63 15.97 11.81
N SER A 127 4.68 17.18 12.34
CA SER A 127 5.31 18.35 11.76
C SER A 127 5.71 19.34 12.85
N LEU A 128 6.60 20.28 12.52
CA LEU A 128 7.12 21.26 13.47
C LEU A 128 6.49 22.65 13.26
N PRO A 129 6.23 23.41 14.34
CA PRO A 129 5.85 24.82 14.25
C PRO A 129 7.00 25.65 13.63
N ASN A 130 6.71 26.92 13.30
CA ASN A 130 7.71 27.77 12.66
C ASN A 130 8.97 27.97 13.53
N THR A 131 10.10 28.20 12.87
CA THR A 131 11.41 28.28 13.52
C THR A 131 11.55 29.47 14.51
N THR A 132 10.76 30.53 14.35
CA THR A 132 10.72 31.67 15.28
C THR A 132 10.11 31.24 16.61
N PHE A 133 9.01 30.49 16.58
CA PHE A 133 8.39 29.94 17.78
C PHE A 133 9.33 28.95 18.48
N ILE A 134 9.98 28.05 17.72
CA ILE A 134 10.96 27.10 18.28
C ILE A 134 12.13 27.84 18.96
N ARG A 135 12.67 28.89 18.33
CA ARG A 135 13.77 29.71 18.91
C ARG A 135 13.39 30.37 20.24
N SER A 136 12.13 30.74 20.40
CA SER A 136 11.64 31.47 21.58
C SER A 136 11.41 30.59 22.81
N SER A 137 11.42 29.26 22.70
CA SER A 137 11.11 28.34 23.79
C SER A 137 12.23 27.36 24.09
N GLU A 138 12.94 27.54 25.20
CA GLU A 138 13.95 26.58 25.65
C GLU A 138 13.34 25.21 26.04
N ASN A 139 12.16 25.22 26.67
CA ASN A 139 11.47 24.01 27.06
C ASN A 139 11.09 23.16 25.81
N PHE A 140 10.61 23.82 24.76
CA PHE A 140 10.29 23.11 23.52
C PHE A 140 11.56 22.56 22.84
N LYS A 141 12.65 23.34 22.78
CA LYS A 141 13.94 22.86 22.27
C LYS A 141 14.46 21.66 23.06
N LYS A 142 14.33 21.67 24.39
CA LYS A 142 14.71 20.54 25.25
C LYS A 142 13.81 19.32 24.95
N LEU A 143 12.50 19.51 24.84
CA LEU A 143 11.53 18.46 24.56
C LEU A 143 11.82 17.76 23.24
N ILE A 144 12.07 18.50 22.15
CA ILE A 144 12.36 17.95 20.82
C ILE A 144 13.83 17.58 20.60
N GLY A 145 14.70 17.72 21.60
CA GLY A 145 16.10 17.29 21.56
C GLY A 145 17.03 18.14 20.67
N ILE A 146 16.77 19.43 20.49
CA ILE A 146 17.64 20.30 19.69
C ILE A 146 18.45 21.26 20.56
N ARG A 147 19.69 21.59 20.11
CA ARG A 147 20.48 22.68 20.68
C ARG A 147 20.01 24.03 20.17
N GLY A 148 19.58 24.07 18.90
CA GLY A 148 19.10 25.31 18.28
C GLY A 148 18.80 25.16 16.80
N VAL A 149 18.23 26.21 16.21
CA VAL A 149 17.96 26.36 14.79
C VAL A 149 19.20 26.91 14.11
N TYR A 150 19.91 26.07 13.33
CA TYR A 150 21.10 26.53 12.59
C TYR A 150 20.70 27.42 11.42
N GLN A 151 19.75 26.98 10.58
CA GLN A 151 19.14 27.77 9.53
C GLN A 151 17.62 27.56 9.52
N ALA A 152 16.86 28.62 9.23
CA ALA A 152 15.40 28.55 9.15
C ALA A 152 14.92 27.84 7.89
N SER A 153 15.73 27.87 6.82
CA SER A 153 15.46 27.19 5.55
C SER A 153 16.79 26.76 4.94
N TYR A 154 16.94 25.48 4.67
CA TYR A 154 18.12 24.88 4.06
C TYR A 154 17.67 23.92 2.93
N ARG A 155 18.30 24.04 1.75
CA ARG A 155 17.96 23.21 0.60
C ARG A 155 18.78 21.91 0.63
N ILE A 156 18.10 20.79 0.84
CA ILE A 156 18.67 19.44 0.69
C ILE A 156 18.58 18.96 -0.74
N SER A 157 19.52 18.09 -1.18
CA SER A 157 19.55 17.52 -2.53
C SER A 157 18.93 16.12 -2.61
N GLY A 158 18.53 15.57 -1.49
CA GLY A 158 17.98 14.25 -1.34
C GLY A 158 17.89 13.87 0.13
N MET A 159 17.65 12.59 0.42
CA MET A 159 17.61 12.10 1.80
C MET A 159 18.23 10.71 1.91
N THR A 160 18.68 10.36 3.12
CA THR A 160 19.14 9.00 3.46
C THR A 160 18.28 8.46 4.59
N LEU A 161 17.61 7.35 4.33
CA LEU A 161 16.94 6.50 5.29
C LEU A 161 17.98 5.53 5.86
N TYR A 162 18.07 5.40 7.17
CA TYR A 162 18.98 4.45 7.83
C TYR A 162 18.31 3.09 8.05
N ASP A 163 19.15 2.06 8.24
CA ASP A 163 18.71 0.68 8.46
C ASP A 163 17.81 0.53 9.69
N GLY A 164 16.92 -0.46 9.64
CA GLY A 164 16.09 -0.89 10.77
C GLY A 164 14.85 -0.05 11.02
N PHE A 165 14.68 1.11 10.36
CA PHE A 165 13.50 1.97 10.55
C PHE A 165 12.31 1.50 9.70
N LEU A 166 12.33 1.74 8.38
CA LEU A 166 11.37 1.13 7.45
C LEU A 166 11.92 -0.19 6.89
N LEU A 167 11.07 -1.04 6.39
CA LEU A 167 11.47 -2.22 5.64
C LEU A 167 12.25 -1.85 4.38
N GLY A 168 13.16 -2.72 3.94
CA GLY A 168 14.00 -2.52 2.75
C GLY A 168 15.34 -1.85 3.01
N GLY A 169 15.73 -1.73 4.28
CA GLY A 169 17.07 -1.33 4.71
C GLY A 169 17.48 0.08 4.32
N LYS A 170 18.78 0.36 4.46
CA LYS A 170 19.36 1.68 4.16
C LYS A 170 19.19 2.07 2.70
N THR A 171 18.61 3.24 2.48
CA THR A 171 18.41 3.78 1.13
C THR A 171 18.76 5.25 1.05
N THR A 172 19.48 5.63 -0.01
CA THR A 172 19.79 7.02 -0.32
C THR A 172 19.01 7.47 -1.54
N TYR A 173 18.04 8.34 -1.32
CA TYR A 173 17.21 8.95 -2.35
C TYR A 173 17.87 10.20 -2.89
N LYS A 174 18.30 10.14 -4.13
CA LYS A 174 18.84 11.30 -4.85
C LYS A 174 17.72 12.07 -5.53
N LYS A 175 17.91 13.37 -5.74
CA LYS A 175 16.93 14.23 -6.45
C LYS A 175 15.58 14.41 -5.72
N LEU A 176 15.50 14.19 -4.43
CA LEU A 176 14.38 14.64 -3.59
C LEU A 176 14.73 15.99 -2.96
N GLU A 177 14.85 17.02 -3.79
CA GLU A 177 15.19 18.35 -3.33
C GLU A 177 14.03 18.97 -2.54
N LYS A 178 14.31 19.40 -1.31
CA LYS A 178 13.35 20.07 -0.41
C LYS A 178 14.03 21.20 0.34
N SER A 179 13.24 22.15 0.77
CA SER A 179 13.69 23.23 1.67
C SER A 179 13.11 22.96 3.04
N ILE A 180 13.98 22.79 4.03
CA ILE A 180 13.63 22.38 5.39
C ILE A 180 14.36 23.26 6.41
N PRO A 181 13.87 23.41 7.64
CA PRO A 181 14.65 23.93 8.75
C PRO A 181 15.84 23.01 9.07
N TYR A 182 16.99 23.60 9.36
CA TYR A 182 18.17 22.86 9.76
C TYR A 182 18.43 23.05 11.26
N PHE A 183 18.36 21.95 11.99
CA PHE A 183 18.54 21.90 13.45
C PHE A 183 19.86 21.25 13.83
N ARG A 184 20.47 21.70 14.92
CA ARG A 184 21.53 20.96 15.60
C ARG A 184 20.93 20.16 16.75
N LEU A 185 21.13 18.86 16.73
CA LEU A 185 20.60 17.96 17.73
C LEU A 185 21.45 17.97 19.02
N ARG A 186 20.83 17.59 20.12
CA ARG A 186 21.50 17.32 21.40
C ARG A 186 22.12 15.93 21.37
N SER A 187 23.13 15.71 22.22
CA SER A 187 23.64 14.36 22.51
C SER A 187 22.50 13.50 23.07
N GLY A 188 22.44 12.22 22.67
CA GLY A 188 21.40 11.28 23.09
C GLY A 188 20.17 11.24 22.18
N THR A 189 20.11 12.04 21.11
CA THR A 189 19.10 11.87 20.06
C THR A 189 19.51 10.78 19.09
N LYS A 190 18.53 10.01 18.57
CA LYS A 190 18.71 9.02 17.48
C LYS A 190 18.06 9.53 16.22
N THR A 191 18.80 9.58 15.11
CA THR A 191 18.31 10.05 13.81
C THR A 191 18.06 8.88 12.90
N TYR A 192 16.89 8.85 12.24
CA TYR A 192 16.46 7.80 11.33
C TYR A 192 16.51 8.21 9.86
N ILE A 193 16.31 9.50 9.58
CA ILE A 193 16.37 10.05 8.22
C ILE A 193 17.11 11.37 8.26
N THR A 194 18.08 11.53 7.36
CA THR A 194 18.83 12.79 7.18
C THR A 194 18.67 13.34 5.78
N GLY A 195 18.76 14.65 5.65
CA GLY A 195 18.86 15.35 4.37
C GLY A 195 20.28 15.29 3.81
N ASN A 196 20.40 15.03 2.51
CA ASN A 196 21.70 15.02 1.82
C ASN A 196 22.10 16.44 1.41
N VAL A 197 23.35 16.77 1.60
CA VAL A 197 23.94 18.08 1.27
C VAL A 197 24.76 17.94 -0.01
N LYS A 198 24.58 18.89 -0.95
CA LYS A 198 25.46 18.98 -2.14
C LYS A 198 26.90 19.30 -1.69
N HIS A 199 27.87 18.58 -2.24
CA HIS A 199 29.29 18.77 -1.94
C HIS A 199 29.68 18.56 -0.46
N GLN A 200 29.03 17.65 0.25
CA GLN A 200 29.28 17.35 1.67
C GLN A 200 30.78 17.21 2.00
N LYS A 201 31.52 16.45 1.18
CA LYS A 201 32.98 16.24 1.36
C LYS A 201 33.81 17.51 1.19
N GLN A 202 33.37 18.44 0.32
CA GLN A 202 34.07 19.72 0.10
C GLN A 202 33.79 20.72 1.21
N LEU A 203 32.65 20.58 1.87
CA LEU A 203 32.22 21.44 2.97
C LEU A 203 32.64 20.93 4.36
N ASP A 204 33.32 19.78 4.39
CA ASP A 204 33.80 19.11 5.62
C ASP A 204 32.64 18.92 6.65
N ILE A 205 31.47 18.50 6.14
CA ILE A 205 30.29 18.25 6.99
C ILE A 205 30.30 16.78 7.36
N ASP A 206 30.40 16.49 8.64
CA ASP A 206 30.29 15.13 9.19
C ASP A 206 28.87 14.57 9.02
N ASN A 207 28.73 13.25 9.00
CA ASN A 207 27.43 12.59 8.90
C ASN A 207 26.50 12.93 10.07
N GLU A 208 27.07 13.19 11.25
CA GLU A 208 26.34 13.58 12.47
C GLU A 208 25.77 15.00 12.38
N ASP A 209 26.36 15.84 11.55
CA ASP A 209 25.95 17.21 11.31
C ASP A 209 25.01 17.38 10.10
N LEU A 210 24.55 16.27 9.47
CA LEU A 210 23.57 16.34 8.37
C LEU A 210 22.21 16.83 8.87
N PRO A 211 21.44 17.60 8.04
CA PRO A 211 20.12 18.08 8.42
C PRO A 211 19.18 16.95 8.83
N PRO A 212 18.70 16.87 10.08
CA PRO A 212 17.80 15.80 10.50
C PRO A 212 16.40 16.01 9.92
N LEU A 213 15.81 14.94 9.37
CA LEU A 213 14.45 14.91 8.83
C LEU A 213 13.48 14.15 9.73
N LEU A 214 13.97 13.11 10.39
CA LEU A 214 13.24 12.35 11.40
C LEU A 214 14.21 11.87 12.47
N TRP A 215 13.92 12.20 13.72
CA TRP A 215 14.73 11.79 14.88
C TRP A 215 13.86 11.52 16.11
N ARG A 216 14.47 10.84 17.09
CA ARG A 216 13.91 10.58 18.41
C ARG A 216 14.76 11.27 19.48
N ASN A 217 14.12 11.97 20.40
CA ASN A 217 14.70 12.45 21.64
C ASN A 217 14.22 11.55 22.78
N GLN A 218 15.14 11.08 23.61
CA GLN A 218 14.81 10.37 24.84
C GLN A 218 14.58 11.40 25.95
N THR A 219 13.44 11.31 26.63
CA THR A 219 13.15 12.04 27.86
C THR A 219 13.38 11.14 29.08
N GLU A 220 13.12 11.62 30.29
CA GLU A 220 13.28 10.80 31.49
C GLU A 220 12.36 9.58 31.54
N SER A 221 11.16 9.69 30.96
CA SER A 221 10.12 8.65 31.09
C SER A 221 9.61 8.10 29.76
N GLY A 222 9.98 8.68 28.61
CA GLY A 222 9.47 8.26 27.31
C GLY A 222 10.27 8.83 26.14
N PHE A 223 9.67 8.84 24.96
CA PHE A 223 10.30 9.30 23.72
C PHE A 223 9.48 10.39 23.04
N VAL A 224 10.18 11.32 22.40
CA VAL A 224 9.60 12.35 21.53
C VAL A 224 10.16 12.16 20.13
N PHE A 225 9.33 11.73 19.19
CA PHE A 225 9.67 11.66 17.77
C PHE A 225 9.34 12.98 17.09
N VAL A 226 10.22 13.40 16.20
CA VAL A 226 10.11 14.70 15.54
C VAL A 226 10.29 14.53 14.05
N VAL A 227 9.29 14.96 13.28
CA VAL A 227 9.29 14.93 11.83
C VAL A 227 9.51 16.36 11.31
N ASN A 228 10.57 16.54 10.55
CA ASN A 228 10.99 17.80 9.94
C ASN A 228 10.91 17.72 8.40
N CYS A 229 9.88 17.04 7.90
CA CYS A 229 9.61 16.88 6.48
C CYS A 229 8.12 16.57 6.30
N ASP A 230 7.64 16.60 5.06
CA ASP A 230 6.24 16.40 4.70
C ASP A 230 5.83 14.92 4.53
N PHE A 231 6.37 14.01 5.35
CA PHE A 231 6.05 12.57 5.29
C PHE A 231 4.58 12.25 5.58
N PHE A 232 3.87 13.16 6.22
CA PHE A 232 2.44 13.07 6.52
C PHE A 232 1.55 13.83 5.53
N ALA A 233 2.09 14.29 4.40
CA ALA A 233 1.30 14.87 3.33
C ALA A 233 0.52 13.80 2.53
N ASP A 234 0.97 12.56 2.57
CA ASP A 234 0.29 11.38 2.02
C ASP A 234 0.45 10.17 2.98
N HIS A 235 -0.03 9.00 2.58
CA HIS A 235 0.02 7.77 3.39
C HIS A 235 1.44 7.24 3.67
N THR A 236 2.50 7.91 3.21
CA THR A 236 3.87 7.66 3.70
C THR A 236 3.93 7.77 5.24
N GLY A 237 3.06 8.55 5.86
CA GLY A 237 2.94 8.65 7.31
C GLY A 237 2.59 7.34 8.02
N LEU A 238 1.90 6.39 7.37
CA LEU A 238 1.45 5.12 7.99
C LEU A 238 2.64 4.29 8.48
N GLY A 239 3.60 3.99 7.61
CA GLY A 239 4.79 3.22 8.00
C GLY A 239 5.73 3.99 8.91
N MET A 240 5.77 5.33 8.79
CA MET A 240 6.51 6.17 9.73
C MET A 240 5.95 6.00 11.16
N LEU A 241 4.62 5.98 11.34
CA LEU A 241 3.99 5.75 12.65
C LEU A 241 4.30 4.35 13.18
N SER A 242 4.15 3.30 12.34
CA SER A 242 4.48 1.93 12.74
C SER A 242 5.95 1.79 13.17
N ALA A 243 6.87 2.38 12.41
CA ALA A 243 8.29 2.36 12.71
C ALA A 243 8.64 3.13 13.99
N MET A 244 8.06 4.33 14.18
CA MET A 244 8.27 5.11 15.40
C MET A 244 7.76 4.39 16.64
N LEU A 245 6.59 3.74 16.55
CA LEU A 245 6.08 2.96 17.67
C LEU A 245 6.96 1.74 17.95
N SER A 246 7.42 1.02 16.93
CA SER A 246 8.34 -0.11 17.09
C SER A 246 9.66 0.31 17.77
N GLU A 247 10.16 1.50 17.50
CA GLU A 247 11.33 2.08 18.16
C GLU A 247 11.09 2.52 19.62
N ALA A 248 9.83 2.78 19.98
CA ALA A 248 9.46 3.23 21.33
C ALA A 248 9.16 2.09 22.28
N MET A 249 8.83 0.90 21.77
CA MET A 249 8.36 -0.24 22.56
C MET A 249 9.42 -1.37 22.55
N PRO A 250 9.54 -2.16 23.63
CA PRO A 250 10.43 -3.34 23.63
C PRO A 250 10.06 -4.36 22.54
N TYR A 251 8.75 -4.53 22.29
CA TYR A 251 8.20 -5.26 21.17
C TYR A 251 6.97 -4.52 20.63
N ASN A 252 6.71 -4.65 19.33
CA ASN A 252 5.49 -4.15 18.71
C ASN A 252 4.97 -5.21 17.75
N ILE A 253 3.73 -5.67 17.98
CA ILE A 253 3.03 -6.60 17.10
C ILE A 253 1.74 -5.95 16.63
N TYR A 254 1.46 -6.07 15.33
CA TYR A 254 0.25 -5.50 14.72
C TYR A 254 -0.13 -6.29 13.46
N PRO A 255 -1.44 -6.35 13.11
CA PRO A 255 -1.89 -7.09 11.94
C PRO A 255 -1.44 -6.42 10.65
N ILE A 256 -1.22 -7.23 9.63
CA ILE A 256 -0.90 -6.82 8.26
C ILE A 256 -1.77 -7.55 7.26
N VAL A 257 -1.91 -7.00 6.06
CA VAL A 257 -2.66 -7.63 4.95
C VAL A 257 -1.92 -8.85 4.39
N ASN A 258 -0.60 -8.75 4.32
CA ASN A 258 0.29 -9.76 3.74
C ASN A 258 -0.06 -10.09 2.29
N ALA A 259 0.07 -9.13 1.38
CA ALA A 259 -0.25 -9.30 -0.04
C ALA A 259 0.66 -8.45 -0.93
N GLN A 260 1.25 -9.09 -1.93
CA GLN A 260 1.96 -8.43 -3.03
C GLN A 260 1.28 -8.78 -4.35
N SER A 261 0.97 -7.79 -5.19
CA SER A 261 0.20 -7.98 -6.42
C SER A 261 0.70 -7.13 -7.59
N VAL A 262 0.50 -7.61 -8.82
CA VAL A 262 0.77 -6.87 -10.06
C VAL A 262 -0.52 -6.62 -10.81
N VAL A 263 -0.82 -5.36 -11.07
CA VAL A 263 -1.99 -4.92 -11.85
C VAL A 263 -1.56 -4.48 -13.23
N CYS A 264 -1.93 -5.26 -14.24
CA CYS A 264 -1.66 -4.98 -15.64
C CYS A 264 -2.86 -4.25 -16.27
N GLN A 265 -2.89 -2.95 -16.13
CA GLN A 265 -3.95 -2.09 -16.70
C GLN A 265 -3.88 -2.12 -18.24
N ASN A 266 -5.06 -2.23 -18.87
CA ASN A 266 -5.21 -2.29 -20.33
C ASN A 266 -4.50 -3.49 -20.99
N PHE A 267 -4.44 -4.59 -20.25
CA PHE A 267 -3.82 -5.83 -20.72
C PHE A 267 -4.48 -7.06 -20.06
N PRO A 268 -4.91 -8.08 -20.84
CA PRO A 268 -4.79 -8.18 -22.29
C PRO A 268 -5.57 -7.12 -23.07
N TYR A 269 -5.01 -6.69 -24.22
CA TYR A 269 -5.67 -5.84 -25.19
C TYR A 269 -6.15 -6.68 -26.37
N LEU A 270 -7.44 -6.61 -26.69
CA LEU A 270 -8.08 -7.59 -27.59
C LEU A 270 -8.29 -7.07 -29.02
N SER A 271 -8.19 -5.77 -29.21
CA SER A 271 -8.45 -5.11 -30.49
C SER A 271 -7.19 -5.03 -31.37
N ASN A 272 -7.42 -4.81 -32.67
CA ASN A 272 -6.35 -4.51 -33.61
C ASN A 272 -6.28 -3.01 -33.98
N GLU A 273 -6.88 -2.15 -33.15
CA GLU A 273 -6.76 -0.68 -33.27
C GLU A 273 -5.30 -0.24 -33.20
N ASN A 274 -5.03 0.97 -33.75
CA ASN A 274 -3.68 1.56 -33.76
C ASN A 274 -2.59 0.71 -34.43
N SER A 275 -2.98 -0.28 -35.25
CA SER A 275 -2.04 -1.24 -35.83
C SER A 275 -1.02 -0.62 -36.78
N ASP A 276 -1.37 0.46 -37.47
CA ASP A 276 -0.45 1.17 -38.36
C ASP A 276 0.72 1.77 -37.56
N LYS A 277 0.43 2.43 -36.43
CA LYS A 277 1.47 3.00 -35.56
C LYS A 277 2.26 1.96 -34.82
N THR A 278 1.62 0.88 -34.36
CA THR A 278 2.34 -0.24 -33.71
C THR A 278 3.22 -0.98 -34.74
N ALA A 279 2.76 -1.15 -35.98
CA ALA A 279 3.56 -1.74 -37.04
C ALA A 279 4.76 -0.84 -37.44
N GLU A 280 4.57 0.47 -37.47
CA GLU A 280 5.66 1.42 -37.70
C GLU A 280 6.73 1.36 -36.60
N HIS A 281 6.29 1.20 -35.35
CA HIS A 281 7.18 1.23 -34.17
C HIS A 281 7.79 -0.12 -33.80
N TYR A 282 6.98 -1.20 -33.90
CA TYR A 282 7.38 -2.55 -33.45
C TYR A 282 7.41 -3.60 -34.56
N TYR A 283 7.03 -3.26 -35.80
CA TYR A 283 6.85 -4.20 -36.93
C TYR A 283 5.75 -5.26 -36.69
N TYR A 284 4.82 -5.01 -35.76
CA TYR A 284 3.68 -5.86 -35.44
C TYR A 284 2.38 -5.05 -35.46
N THR A 285 1.27 -5.70 -35.82
CA THR A 285 -0.05 -5.16 -35.51
C THR A 285 -0.28 -5.16 -34.00
N SER A 286 -1.21 -4.39 -33.50
CA SER A 286 -1.47 -4.27 -32.05
C SER A 286 -1.79 -5.61 -31.43
N LYS A 287 -2.66 -6.42 -32.07
CA LYS A 287 -2.98 -7.79 -31.63
C LYS A 287 -1.73 -8.69 -31.61
N ALA A 288 -0.98 -8.72 -32.69
CA ALA A 288 0.22 -9.55 -32.80
C ALA A 288 1.32 -9.10 -31.81
N LEU A 289 1.45 -7.79 -31.55
CA LEU A 289 2.33 -7.26 -30.52
C LEU A 289 1.95 -7.82 -29.13
N CYS A 290 0.66 -7.75 -28.79
CA CYS A 290 0.19 -8.25 -27.49
C CYS A 290 0.40 -9.75 -27.32
N GLU A 291 0.04 -10.56 -28.32
CA GLU A 291 0.10 -12.02 -28.24
C GLU A 291 1.51 -12.59 -28.35
N ASN A 292 2.36 -12.00 -29.20
CA ASN A 292 3.67 -12.59 -29.54
C ASN A 292 4.87 -11.93 -28.85
N VAL A 293 4.69 -10.74 -28.27
CA VAL A 293 5.78 -10.00 -27.62
C VAL A 293 5.42 -9.68 -26.17
N LEU A 294 4.35 -8.89 -25.93
CA LEU A 294 4.05 -8.42 -24.58
C LEU A 294 3.70 -9.57 -23.64
N TRP A 295 2.84 -10.48 -24.08
CA TRP A 295 2.39 -11.60 -23.23
C TRP A 295 3.54 -12.54 -22.83
N PRO A 296 4.37 -13.08 -23.78
CA PRO A 296 5.49 -13.92 -23.40
C PRO A 296 6.50 -13.25 -22.49
N ASP A 297 6.81 -11.97 -22.73
CA ASP A 297 7.76 -11.23 -21.91
C ASP A 297 7.23 -11.01 -20.49
N ILE A 298 5.95 -10.63 -20.35
CA ILE A 298 5.33 -10.45 -19.03
C ILE A 298 5.31 -11.76 -18.24
N VAL A 299 4.88 -12.85 -18.88
CA VAL A 299 4.87 -14.18 -18.25
C VAL A 299 6.29 -14.58 -17.81
N SER A 300 7.28 -14.32 -18.65
CA SER A 300 8.69 -14.59 -18.31
C SER A 300 9.17 -13.78 -17.10
N ILE A 301 8.82 -12.49 -17.05
CA ILE A 301 9.21 -11.61 -15.95
C ILE A 301 8.53 -12.05 -14.65
N LEU A 302 7.20 -12.29 -14.68
CA LEU A 302 6.44 -12.71 -13.51
C LEU A 302 6.88 -14.07 -12.97
N ASN A 303 7.15 -15.05 -13.86
CA ASN A 303 7.68 -16.34 -13.45
C ASN A 303 9.08 -16.24 -12.82
N ALA A 304 9.94 -15.34 -13.32
CA ALA A 304 11.27 -15.13 -12.76
C ALA A 304 11.24 -14.48 -11.37
N THR A 305 10.16 -13.76 -11.05
CA THR A 305 9.93 -13.11 -9.76
C THR A 305 8.91 -13.84 -8.90
N GLU A 306 8.28 -14.92 -9.43
CA GLU A 306 7.21 -15.72 -8.82
C GLU A 306 5.95 -14.90 -8.49
N GLU A 307 5.72 -13.82 -9.26
CA GLU A 307 4.58 -12.93 -9.10
C GLU A 307 3.34 -13.47 -9.82
N LYS A 308 2.17 -13.18 -9.25
CA LYS A 308 0.88 -13.50 -9.88
C LYS A 308 0.39 -12.36 -10.77
N PHE A 309 -0.32 -12.72 -11.81
CA PHE A 309 -0.85 -11.81 -12.81
C PHE A 309 -2.30 -11.40 -12.51
N SER A 310 -2.58 -10.11 -12.51
CA SER A 310 -3.94 -9.55 -12.49
C SER A 310 -4.11 -8.60 -13.69
N GLY A 311 -4.69 -9.14 -14.77
CA GLY A 311 -4.86 -8.42 -16.03
C GLY A 311 -6.20 -7.69 -16.11
N MET A 312 -6.19 -6.38 -16.29
CA MET A 312 -7.40 -5.58 -16.51
C MET A 312 -7.64 -5.48 -18.01
N ILE A 313 -8.53 -6.35 -18.53
CA ILE A 313 -8.83 -6.46 -19.96
C ILE A 313 -9.27 -5.11 -20.49
N ALA A 314 -8.66 -4.67 -21.60
CA ALA A 314 -9.15 -3.61 -22.44
C ALA A 314 -9.62 -4.20 -23.78
N PRO A 315 -10.93 -4.40 -23.98
CA PRO A 315 -11.45 -4.93 -25.23
C PRO A 315 -11.03 -4.07 -26.41
N LYS A 316 -11.26 -2.77 -26.31
CA LYS A 316 -10.80 -1.74 -27.25
C LYS A 316 -10.74 -0.36 -26.55
N PHE A 317 -10.23 0.64 -27.24
CA PHE A 317 -10.14 2.02 -26.75
C PHE A 317 -11.00 3.03 -27.50
N GLU A 318 -11.35 2.75 -28.76
CA GLU A 318 -12.17 3.61 -29.63
C GLU A 318 -13.58 3.04 -29.78
N TYR A 319 -14.53 3.54 -29.00
CA TYR A 319 -15.90 3.03 -28.95
C TYR A 319 -16.83 3.66 -29.98
N SER A 320 -16.41 4.74 -30.66
CA SER A 320 -17.13 5.34 -31.79
C SER A 320 -17.01 4.55 -33.09
N ASN A 321 -16.03 3.64 -33.19
CA ASN A 321 -15.83 2.82 -34.39
C ASN A 321 -16.55 1.45 -34.26
N PRO A 322 -17.67 1.25 -35.00
CA PRO A 322 -18.44 0.01 -34.93
C PRO A 322 -17.77 -1.16 -35.67
N ASP A 323 -16.83 -0.88 -36.57
CA ASP A 323 -16.25 -1.91 -37.47
C ASP A 323 -15.15 -2.75 -36.84
N GLN A 324 -14.72 -2.41 -35.65
CA GLN A 324 -13.70 -3.17 -34.94
C GLN A 324 -14.33 -4.29 -34.09
N ASN A 325 -14.50 -5.45 -34.71
CA ASN A 325 -14.95 -6.65 -34.04
C ASN A 325 -13.77 -7.38 -33.39
N ILE A 326 -13.95 -7.76 -32.12
CA ILE A 326 -13.01 -8.62 -31.40
C ILE A 326 -13.35 -10.08 -31.71
N SER A 327 -12.32 -10.88 -32.06
CA SER A 327 -12.54 -12.30 -32.34
C SER A 327 -12.60 -13.11 -31.04
N THR A 328 -13.43 -14.16 -31.05
CA THR A 328 -13.50 -15.14 -29.95
C THR A 328 -12.15 -15.80 -29.66
N ASP A 329 -11.34 -16.01 -30.69
CA ASP A 329 -10.04 -16.68 -30.56
C ASP A 329 -9.06 -15.86 -29.73
N SER A 330 -9.14 -14.53 -29.77
CA SER A 330 -8.25 -13.66 -28.98
C SER A 330 -8.50 -13.79 -27.50
N ILE A 331 -9.76 -13.82 -27.08
CA ILE A 331 -10.10 -13.92 -25.66
C ILE A 331 -9.81 -15.33 -25.12
N SER A 332 -10.15 -16.37 -25.88
CA SER A 332 -9.87 -17.76 -25.50
C SER A 332 -8.39 -18.02 -25.28
N PHE A 333 -7.53 -17.43 -26.14
CA PHE A 333 -6.09 -17.51 -25.95
C PHE A 333 -5.66 -17.00 -24.55
N TYR A 334 -6.13 -15.82 -24.14
CA TYR A 334 -5.73 -15.25 -22.86
C TYR A 334 -6.33 -16.00 -21.66
N PHE A 335 -7.52 -16.55 -21.76
CA PHE A 335 -8.07 -17.39 -20.69
C PHE A 335 -7.25 -18.65 -20.49
N ASP A 336 -6.90 -19.37 -21.58
CA ASP A 336 -6.05 -20.55 -21.52
C ASP A 336 -4.66 -20.26 -20.94
N GLN A 337 -4.07 -19.13 -21.31
CA GLN A 337 -2.77 -18.75 -20.80
C GLN A 337 -2.84 -18.33 -19.33
N ASN A 338 -3.89 -17.60 -18.95
CA ASN A 338 -4.07 -17.09 -17.58
C ASN A 338 -4.22 -18.22 -16.56
N GLU A 339 -4.94 -19.30 -16.92
CA GLU A 339 -5.05 -20.50 -16.08
C GLU A 339 -3.66 -21.10 -15.78
N ARG A 340 -2.76 -21.13 -16.75
CA ARG A 340 -1.41 -21.72 -16.62
C ARG A 340 -0.51 -20.96 -15.65
N ILE A 341 -0.74 -19.67 -15.48
CA ILE A 341 0.08 -18.81 -14.60
C ILE A 341 -0.61 -18.46 -13.29
N SER A 342 -1.72 -19.13 -12.97
CA SER A 342 -2.53 -18.85 -11.76
C SER A 342 -2.89 -17.37 -11.62
N GLY A 343 -3.18 -16.73 -12.76
CA GLY A 343 -3.55 -15.32 -12.83
C GLY A 343 -5.07 -15.11 -12.79
N GLU A 344 -5.47 -13.85 -12.82
CA GLU A 344 -6.88 -13.46 -12.95
C GLU A 344 -7.07 -12.38 -14.02
N LEU A 345 -8.30 -12.27 -14.51
CA LEU A 345 -8.69 -11.22 -15.44
C LEU A 345 -9.80 -10.37 -14.83
N GLY A 346 -9.56 -9.07 -14.74
CA GLY A 346 -10.52 -8.06 -14.37
C GLY A 346 -10.87 -7.16 -15.56
N LEU A 347 -11.50 -6.04 -15.28
CA LEU A 347 -11.97 -5.08 -16.28
C LEU A 347 -11.23 -3.76 -16.18
N SER A 348 -10.85 -3.20 -17.34
CA SER A 348 -10.33 -1.85 -17.48
C SER A 348 -11.45 -0.87 -17.84
N GLY A 349 -11.49 0.26 -17.12
CA GLY A 349 -12.35 1.39 -17.45
C GLY A 349 -11.79 2.37 -18.49
N ASP A 350 -10.53 2.19 -18.91
CA ASP A 350 -9.86 3.13 -19.81
C ASP A 350 -10.45 3.16 -21.23
N GLN A 351 -10.43 4.35 -21.81
CA GLN A 351 -10.67 4.61 -23.22
C GLN A 351 -9.93 5.91 -23.63
N ILE A 352 -9.71 6.13 -24.92
CA ILE A 352 -8.95 7.29 -25.43
C ILE A 352 -9.83 8.43 -25.97
N GLU A 353 -11.14 8.24 -26.00
CA GLU A 353 -12.11 9.21 -26.51
C GLU A 353 -12.55 10.18 -25.39
N ASN A 354 -13.60 10.94 -25.66
CA ASN A 354 -14.15 11.91 -24.71
C ASN A 354 -15.13 11.27 -23.70
N LEU A 355 -15.52 12.04 -22.68
CA LEU A 355 -16.37 11.60 -21.58
C LEU A 355 -17.71 10.95 -22.01
N SER A 356 -18.29 11.34 -23.13
CA SER A 356 -19.58 10.82 -23.60
C SER A 356 -19.52 9.35 -24.06
N ARG A 357 -18.32 8.76 -24.18
CA ARG A 357 -18.12 7.39 -24.66
C ARG A 357 -18.02 6.34 -23.57
N TYR A 358 -17.99 6.71 -22.30
CA TYR A 358 -17.90 5.70 -21.21
C TYR A 358 -19.16 4.86 -21.06
N GLU A 359 -20.35 5.42 -21.30
CA GLU A 359 -21.59 4.64 -21.32
C GLU A 359 -21.63 3.68 -22.51
N ASP A 360 -21.21 4.13 -23.70
CA ASP A 360 -21.04 3.27 -24.87
C ASP A 360 -20.05 2.12 -24.59
N LYS A 361 -18.95 2.42 -23.91
CA LYS A 361 -17.97 1.41 -23.46
C LYS A 361 -18.63 0.36 -22.57
N ILE A 362 -19.27 0.75 -21.48
CA ILE A 362 -19.86 -0.18 -20.51
C ILE A 362 -20.90 -1.06 -21.21
N LYS A 363 -21.73 -0.48 -22.06
CA LYS A 363 -22.72 -1.23 -22.84
C LYS A 363 -22.08 -2.21 -23.80
N TYR A 364 -21.11 -1.78 -24.60
CA TYR A 364 -20.40 -2.64 -25.56
C TYR A 364 -19.67 -3.77 -24.85
N ASP A 365 -18.91 -3.48 -23.79
CA ASP A 365 -18.16 -4.48 -23.03
C ASP A 365 -19.11 -5.51 -22.39
N THR A 366 -20.27 -5.07 -21.87
CA THR A 366 -21.30 -5.96 -21.33
C THR A 366 -21.83 -6.92 -22.37
N GLU A 367 -22.25 -6.42 -23.54
CA GLU A 367 -22.82 -7.21 -24.62
C GLU A 367 -21.77 -8.19 -25.21
N MET A 368 -20.55 -7.71 -25.33
CA MET A 368 -19.45 -8.49 -25.89
C MET A 368 -18.99 -9.61 -24.96
N MET A 369 -18.70 -9.31 -23.70
CA MET A 369 -18.22 -10.30 -22.73
C MET A 369 -19.28 -11.34 -22.42
N ALA A 370 -20.58 -10.98 -22.42
CA ALA A 370 -21.67 -11.95 -22.31
C ALA A 370 -21.68 -12.99 -23.45
N LYS A 371 -21.12 -12.65 -24.63
CA LYS A 371 -20.99 -13.60 -25.75
C LYS A 371 -19.68 -14.36 -25.72
N LEU A 372 -18.58 -13.71 -25.34
CA LEU A 372 -17.22 -14.28 -25.43
C LEU A 372 -16.81 -15.08 -24.20
N ALA A 373 -17.29 -14.69 -23.02
CA ALA A 373 -16.96 -15.30 -21.75
C ALA A 373 -18.19 -15.38 -20.81
N PRO A 374 -19.28 -16.08 -21.21
CA PRO A 374 -20.56 -16.03 -20.49
C PRO A 374 -20.48 -16.62 -19.07
N GLU A 375 -19.54 -17.50 -18.80
CA GLU A 375 -19.37 -18.15 -17.49
C GLU A 375 -18.32 -17.48 -16.62
N TYR A 376 -17.56 -16.51 -17.14
CA TYR A 376 -16.54 -15.81 -16.37
C TYR A 376 -17.12 -14.62 -15.62
N ILE A 377 -16.96 -14.61 -14.30
CA ILE A 377 -17.44 -13.54 -13.42
C ILE A 377 -16.29 -12.59 -13.13
N PHE A 378 -16.41 -11.36 -13.63
CA PHE A 378 -15.43 -10.30 -13.40
C PHE A 378 -15.65 -9.66 -12.04
N THR A 379 -14.76 -9.95 -11.08
CA THR A 379 -14.84 -9.44 -9.71
C THR A 379 -13.98 -8.21 -9.47
N VAL A 380 -13.01 -7.94 -10.34
CA VAL A 380 -12.06 -6.83 -10.23
C VAL A 380 -12.29 -5.82 -11.34
N PHE A 381 -12.32 -4.54 -10.96
CA PHE A 381 -12.43 -3.42 -11.88
C PHE A 381 -11.38 -2.35 -11.57
N SER A 382 -10.62 -1.95 -12.58
CA SER A 382 -9.72 -0.79 -12.51
C SER A 382 -10.28 0.32 -13.40
N PRO A 383 -10.81 1.41 -12.83
CA PRO A 383 -11.47 2.47 -13.60
C PRO A 383 -10.52 3.22 -14.54
N GLY A 384 -9.21 3.22 -14.26
CA GLY A 384 -8.26 3.95 -15.09
C GLY A 384 -8.62 5.44 -15.19
N ASN A 385 -8.93 5.89 -16.41
CA ASN A 385 -9.33 7.27 -16.67
C ASN A 385 -10.86 7.50 -16.62
N MET A 386 -11.68 6.47 -16.32
CA MET A 386 -13.13 6.62 -16.18
C MET A 386 -13.46 7.42 -14.91
N PRO A 387 -14.23 8.53 -15.02
CA PRO A 387 -14.62 9.30 -13.85
C PRO A 387 -15.55 8.56 -12.90
N GLU A 388 -15.38 8.79 -11.59
CA GLU A 388 -16.16 8.12 -10.55
C GLU A 388 -17.67 8.35 -10.71
N PHE A 389 -18.11 9.54 -11.11
CA PHE A 389 -19.53 9.85 -11.28
C PHE A 389 -20.20 8.99 -12.37
N ILE A 390 -19.42 8.36 -13.28
CA ILE A 390 -19.92 7.41 -14.27
C ILE A 390 -20.01 6.01 -13.68
N TYR A 391 -18.87 5.42 -13.26
CA TYR A 391 -18.87 4.02 -12.84
C TYR A 391 -19.68 3.75 -11.55
N LYS A 392 -19.87 4.72 -10.69
CA LYS A 392 -20.72 4.57 -9.50
C LYS A 392 -22.18 4.19 -9.79
N HIS A 393 -22.70 4.49 -10.99
CA HIS A 393 -24.04 4.09 -11.40
C HIS A 393 -24.16 2.59 -11.71
N TYR A 394 -23.01 1.94 -11.96
CA TYR A 394 -22.91 0.52 -12.34
C TYR A 394 -22.30 -0.33 -11.24
N LEU A 395 -21.90 0.26 -10.13
CA LEU A 395 -21.32 -0.42 -8.97
C LEU A 395 -22.28 -0.39 -7.77
N GLY A 396 -22.23 -1.45 -6.94
CA GLY A 396 -22.97 -1.52 -5.70
C GLY A 396 -24.38 -2.10 -5.80
N GLU A 397 -25.12 -2.04 -4.69
CA GLU A 397 -26.43 -2.74 -4.55
C GLU A 397 -27.55 -2.20 -5.45
N LYS A 398 -27.47 -0.95 -5.85
CA LYS A 398 -28.47 -0.28 -6.71
C LYS A 398 -27.97 -0.05 -8.12
N ALA A 399 -26.94 -0.78 -8.53
CA ALA A 399 -26.31 -0.63 -9.82
C ALA A 399 -27.25 -1.00 -10.98
N GLU A 400 -27.08 -0.31 -12.10
CA GLU A 400 -27.68 -0.74 -13.36
C GLU A 400 -27.03 -2.05 -13.82
N PRO A 401 -27.84 -3.00 -14.35
CA PRO A 401 -27.30 -4.28 -14.81
C PRO A 401 -26.24 -4.10 -15.90
N SER A 402 -25.05 -4.55 -15.63
CA SER A 402 -23.90 -4.47 -16.55
C SER A 402 -22.83 -5.49 -16.16
N ILE A 403 -21.76 -5.57 -16.95
CA ILE A 403 -20.59 -6.37 -16.61
C ILE A 403 -19.95 -5.97 -15.27
N LEU A 404 -20.16 -4.73 -14.83
CA LEU A 404 -19.64 -4.21 -13.56
C LEU A 404 -20.47 -4.63 -12.34
N SER A 405 -21.65 -5.24 -12.52
CA SER A 405 -22.55 -5.63 -11.42
C SER A 405 -21.95 -6.70 -10.47
N SER A 406 -20.99 -7.47 -10.96
CA SER A 406 -20.31 -8.53 -10.19
C SER A 406 -19.03 -8.04 -9.50
N VAL A 407 -18.65 -6.79 -9.69
CA VAL A 407 -17.41 -6.22 -9.14
C VAL A 407 -17.47 -6.18 -7.62
N ARG A 408 -16.42 -6.67 -6.98
CA ARG A 408 -16.21 -6.66 -5.53
C ARG A 408 -14.98 -5.86 -5.14
N THR A 409 -14.02 -5.73 -6.05
CA THR A 409 -12.77 -5.01 -5.83
C THR A 409 -12.58 -3.91 -6.84
N LEU A 410 -12.40 -2.70 -6.33
CA LEU A 410 -12.06 -1.51 -7.10
C LEU A 410 -10.57 -1.23 -6.93
N VAL A 411 -9.79 -1.34 -8.00
CA VAL A 411 -8.36 -1.03 -7.98
C VAL A 411 -8.13 0.36 -8.53
N THR A 412 -7.61 1.26 -7.68
CA THR A 412 -7.32 2.64 -8.07
C THR A 412 -5.82 2.89 -8.13
N LYS A 413 -5.37 3.63 -9.12
CA LYS A 413 -3.99 4.09 -9.18
C LYS A 413 -3.73 5.10 -8.06
N LYS A 414 -2.57 5.02 -7.41
CA LYS A 414 -2.11 6.07 -6.50
C LYS A 414 -2.18 7.43 -7.19
N GLY A 415 -2.97 8.32 -6.63
CA GLY A 415 -3.21 9.68 -7.13
C GLY A 415 -2.86 10.73 -6.09
N LEU A 416 -3.40 11.92 -6.30
CA LEU A 416 -3.32 13.03 -5.34
C LEU A 416 -4.48 13.01 -4.33
N ASP A 417 -5.39 12.06 -4.45
CA ASP A 417 -6.52 11.93 -3.56
C ASP A 417 -6.09 11.36 -2.20
N THR A 418 -6.85 11.74 -1.19
CA THR A 418 -6.60 11.42 0.21
C THR A 418 -7.38 10.18 0.68
N ASN A 419 -7.82 9.35 -0.28
CA ASN A 419 -8.53 8.12 0.05
C ASN A 419 -7.61 7.12 0.76
N PRO A 420 -8.09 6.39 1.76
CA PRO A 420 -7.32 5.36 2.44
C PRO A 420 -6.74 4.33 1.47
N VAL A 421 -5.59 3.75 1.82
CA VAL A 421 -4.89 2.75 0.98
C VAL A 421 -5.80 1.56 0.71
N ILE A 422 -6.54 1.12 1.73
CA ILE A 422 -7.53 0.04 1.67
C ILE A 422 -8.78 0.50 2.41
N SER A 423 -9.91 0.56 1.73
CA SER A 423 -11.17 1.03 2.31
C SER A 423 -12.37 0.45 1.58
N PHE A 424 -13.51 0.39 2.25
CA PHE A 424 -14.75 0.08 1.57
C PHE A 424 -15.21 1.27 0.72
N TYR A 425 -15.46 1.03 -0.58
CA TYR A 425 -16.09 1.98 -1.48
C TYR A 425 -17.60 2.10 -1.18
N ASP A 426 -18.23 0.94 -0.98
CA ASP A 426 -19.59 0.79 -0.45
C ASP A 426 -19.65 -0.41 0.51
N ASN A 427 -20.83 -0.93 0.83
CA ASN A 427 -20.98 -2.03 1.78
C ASN A 427 -20.34 -3.35 1.30
N LYS A 428 -20.10 -3.56 0.01
CA LYS A 428 -19.63 -4.81 -0.59
C LYS A 428 -18.32 -4.68 -1.33
N ILE A 429 -18.05 -3.50 -1.90
CA ILE A 429 -16.89 -3.25 -2.75
C ILE A 429 -15.74 -2.70 -1.92
N LEU A 430 -14.63 -3.42 -1.92
CA LEU A 430 -13.38 -2.94 -1.33
C LEU A 430 -12.60 -2.14 -2.38
N ARG A 431 -12.07 -1.00 -2.00
CA ARG A 431 -11.13 -0.22 -2.79
C ARG A 431 -9.71 -0.48 -2.30
N MET A 432 -8.83 -0.81 -3.22
CA MET A 432 -7.41 -1.02 -3.00
C MET A 432 -6.61 -0.09 -3.90
N THR A 433 -5.68 0.67 -3.31
CA THR A 433 -4.86 1.63 -4.04
C THR A 433 -3.51 1.01 -4.38
N THR A 434 -3.07 1.12 -5.64
CA THR A 434 -1.74 0.66 -6.06
C THR A 434 -0.64 1.52 -5.43
N THR A 435 0.52 0.93 -5.20
CA THR A 435 1.59 1.59 -4.43
C THR A 435 2.67 2.24 -5.30
N ILE A 436 2.94 1.68 -6.48
CA ILE A 436 4.07 2.09 -7.31
C ILE A 436 3.78 1.88 -8.81
N ASP A 437 4.33 2.75 -9.67
CA ASP A 437 4.34 2.55 -11.12
C ASP A 437 5.54 1.66 -11.51
N GLY A 438 5.27 0.43 -12.00
CA GLY A 438 6.31 -0.55 -12.33
C GLY A 438 7.14 -0.20 -13.57
N PHE A 439 6.65 0.69 -14.45
CA PHE A 439 7.39 1.12 -15.63
C PHE A 439 8.24 2.38 -15.38
N SER A 440 7.90 3.20 -14.39
CA SER A 440 8.58 4.50 -14.23
C SER A 440 8.44 5.11 -12.82
N HIS A 441 8.66 4.31 -11.78
CA HIS A 441 8.56 4.83 -10.43
C HIS A 441 9.64 5.86 -10.06
N THR A 442 9.31 6.71 -9.12
CA THR A 442 10.18 7.75 -8.58
C THR A 442 10.74 7.36 -7.21
N ASN A 443 11.75 8.10 -6.75
CA ASN A 443 12.26 7.93 -5.37
C ASN A 443 11.20 8.21 -4.29
N ALA A 444 10.22 9.07 -4.58
CA ALA A 444 9.12 9.33 -3.65
C ALA A 444 8.16 8.13 -3.57
N GLU A 445 7.88 7.47 -4.71
CA GLU A 445 7.08 6.25 -4.73
C GLU A 445 7.80 5.08 -4.06
N ASP A 446 9.12 4.99 -4.15
CA ASP A 446 9.89 3.99 -3.42
C ASP A 446 9.80 4.18 -1.90
N LEU A 447 9.92 5.41 -1.42
CA LEU A 447 9.74 5.72 0.00
C LEU A 447 8.31 5.41 0.47
N TYR A 448 7.33 5.74 -0.37
CA TYR A 448 5.93 5.43 -0.12
C TYR A 448 5.70 3.91 -0.04
N LEU A 449 6.21 3.15 -1.01
CA LEU A 449 6.11 1.68 -1.05
C LEU A 449 6.68 1.07 0.25
N LYS A 450 7.90 1.41 0.64
CA LYS A 450 8.52 0.92 1.88
C LYS A 450 7.70 1.25 3.12
N SER A 451 7.07 2.42 3.12
CA SER A 451 6.20 2.82 4.21
C SER A 451 4.93 1.97 4.27
N ILE A 452 4.27 1.73 3.13
CA ILE A 452 3.05 0.90 3.08
C ILE A 452 3.37 -0.56 3.41
N GLU A 453 4.48 -1.10 2.92
CA GLU A 453 4.94 -2.45 3.31
C GLU A 453 5.22 -2.54 4.81
N THR A 454 5.85 -1.53 5.40
CA THR A 454 6.08 -1.49 6.85
C THR A 454 4.77 -1.44 7.64
N ALA A 455 3.78 -0.68 7.20
CA ALA A 455 2.51 -0.52 7.93
C ALA A 455 1.54 -1.69 7.73
N LEU A 456 1.47 -2.23 6.51
CA LEU A 456 0.39 -3.12 6.08
C LEU A 456 0.88 -4.47 5.51
N GLY A 457 2.18 -4.65 5.27
CA GLY A 457 2.65 -5.81 4.51
C GLY A 457 1.97 -5.89 3.13
N TYR A 458 1.68 -4.75 2.52
CA TYR A 458 0.93 -4.63 1.28
C TYR A 458 1.72 -3.86 0.24
N SER A 459 1.76 -4.42 -0.96
CA SER A 459 2.24 -3.71 -2.14
C SER A 459 1.44 -4.11 -3.38
N SER A 460 1.29 -3.16 -4.31
CA SER A 460 0.61 -3.39 -5.58
C SER A 460 1.29 -2.56 -6.66
N VAL A 461 1.88 -3.25 -7.64
CA VAL A 461 2.56 -2.62 -8.78
C VAL A 461 1.58 -2.40 -9.91
N TYR A 462 1.50 -1.18 -10.40
CA TYR A 462 0.64 -0.79 -11.50
C TYR A 462 1.43 -0.68 -12.80
N LEU A 463 0.97 -1.36 -13.84
CA LEU A 463 1.55 -1.39 -15.17
C LEU A 463 0.52 -0.90 -16.19
N ASP A 464 0.73 0.24 -16.81
CA ASP A 464 -0.17 0.75 -17.85
C ASP A 464 0.34 0.37 -19.24
N PHE A 465 -0.27 -0.67 -19.83
CA PHE A 465 0.09 -1.17 -21.15
C PHE A 465 -0.37 -0.27 -22.32
N THR A 466 -1.21 0.74 -22.06
CA THR A 466 -1.50 1.79 -23.06
C THR A 466 -0.21 2.44 -23.55
N ARG A 467 0.80 2.57 -22.71
CA ARG A 467 2.11 3.12 -23.06
C ARG A 467 2.84 2.32 -24.15
N ALA A 468 2.68 1.00 -24.17
CA ALA A 468 3.28 0.16 -25.21
C ALA A 468 2.44 0.14 -26.51
N ILE A 469 1.10 0.18 -26.39
CA ILE A 469 0.17 0.05 -27.52
C ILE A 469 -0.08 1.40 -28.20
N TYR A 470 -0.10 2.48 -27.41
CA TYR A 470 -0.25 3.88 -27.85
C TYR A 470 0.94 4.72 -27.36
N PRO A 471 2.16 4.46 -27.82
CA PRO A 471 3.36 5.15 -27.34
C PRO A 471 3.27 6.66 -27.67
N THR A 472 3.38 7.49 -26.64
CA THR A 472 3.33 8.97 -26.78
C THR A 472 4.67 9.64 -26.54
N LYS A 473 5.60 8.94 -25.88
CA LYS A 473 6.91 9.48 -25.49
C LYS A 473 8.02 8.52 -25.93
N LYS A 474 9.21 9.07 -26.19
CA LYS A 474 10.41 8.28 -26.51
C LYS A 474 10.77 7.19 -25.46
N GLY A 475 10.18 7.27 -24.25
CA GLY A 475 10.38 6.29 -23.17
C GLY A 475 9.35 5.16 -23.14
N ASP A 476 8.35 5.17 -24.01
CA ASP A 476 7.26 4.19 -24.07
C ASP A 476 7.55 3.01 -25.01
N ASP A 477 8.82 2.80 -25.36
CA ASP A 477 9.28 1.61 -26.05
C ASP A 477 9.25 0.39 -25.13
N TRP A 478 8.69 -0.74 -25.62
CA TRP A 478 8.48 -1.94 -24.80
C TRP A 478 9.78 -2.50 -24.21
N THR A 479 10.85 -2.51 -24.99
CA THR A 479 12.16 -2.97 -24.50
C THR A 479 12.61 -2.20 -23.26
N ARG A 480 12.35 -0.90 -23.23
CA ARG A 480 12.69 -0.06 -22.07
C ARG A 480 11.72 -0.27 -20.92
N LEU A 481 10.42 -0.38 -21.19
CA LEU A 481 9.39 -0.63 -20.18
C LEU A 481 9.60 -1.98 -19.49
N SER A 482 9.82 -3.05 -20.25
CA SER A 482 10.06 -4.39 -19.72
C SER A 482 11.38 -4.48 -18.93
N ASN A 483 12.45 -3.84 -19.39
CA ASN A 483 13.71 -3.77 -18.64
C ASN A 483 13.56 -2.99 -17.32
N ASN A 484 12.78 -1.92 -17.30
CA ASN A 484 12.49 -1.19 -16.08
C ASN A 484 11.70 -2.07 -15.11
N LEU A 485 10.62 -2.69 -15.56
CA LEU A 485 9.80 -3.59 -14.76
C LEU A 485 10.64 -4.72 -14.16
N SER A 486 11.37 -5.46 -14.98
CA SER A 486 12.22 -6.57 -14.54
C SER A 486 13.23 -6.12 -13.47
N ARG A 487 13.87 -4.96 -13.69
CA ARG A 487 14.81 -4.41 -12.71
C ARG A 487 14.13 -4.04 -11.40
N TYR A 488 12.91 -3.48 -11.45
CA TYR A 488 12.20 -3.01 -10.27
C TYR A 488 11.63 -4.16 -9.45
N LEU A 489 10.95 -5.11 -10.07
CA LEU A 489 10.46 -6.30 -9.38
C LEU A 489 11.61 -7.08 -8.74
N TYR A 490 12.69 -7.31 -9.49
CA TYR A 490 13.85 -8.01 -8.96
C TYR A 490 14.52 -7.28 -7.80
N THR A 491 14.63 -5.95 -7.85
CA THR A 491 15.33 -5.17 -6.81
C THR A 491 14.51 -5.06 -5.53
N TYR A 492 13.21 -4.81 -5.64
CA TYR A 492 12.38 -4.49 -4.48
C TYR A 492 11.68 -5.71 -3.90
N TRP A 493 11.16 -6.60 -4.72
CA TRP A 493 10.32 -7.70 -4.26
C TRP A 493 11.08 -8.96 -3.91
N LYS A 494 12.20 -9.21 -4.54
CA LYS A 494 13.05 -10.31 -4.15
C LYS A 494 13.47 -10.23 -2.67
N THR A 495 13.63 -9.04 -2.14
CA THR A 495 14.04 -8.82 -0.74
C THR A 495 12.95 -9.27 0.25
N PHE A 496 11.68 -9.15 -0.10
CA PHE A 496 10.54 -9.46 0.78
C PHE A 496 9.76 -10.71 0.36
N ARG A 497 10.17 -11.37 -0.70
CA ARG A 497 9.48 -12.51 -1.30
C ARG A 497 9.23 -13.67 -0.33
N GLU A 498 10.16 -13.92 0.60
CA GLU A 498 10.00 -14.99 1.56
C GLU A 498 9.04 -14.64 2.70
N GLY A 499 8.80 -13.36 2.92
CA GLY A 499 7.96 -12.86 4.02
C GLY A 499 6.55 -12.48 3.62
N PHE A 500 6.31 -12.09 2.35
CA PHE A 500 5.01 -11.63 1.89
C PHE A 500 4.46 -12.51 0.77
N ASP A 501 3.15 -12.77 0.81
CA ASP A 501 2.46 -13.64 -0.12
C ASP A 501 2.25 -12.96 -1.48
N GLN A 502 2.58 -13.67 -2.56
CA GLN A 502 2.28 -13.26 -3.91
C GLN A 502 0.81 -13.54 -4.22
N THR A 503 0.06 -12.52 -4.59
CA THR A 503 -1.40 -12.59 -4.70
C THR A 503 -1.91 -12.02 -6.02
N THR A 504 -3.01 -12.58 -6.52
CA THR A 504 -3.88 -11.83 -7.42
C THR A 504 -4.61 -10.72 -6.63
N ILE A 505 -5.28 -9.83 -7.32
CA ILE A 505 -6.07 -8.77 -6.63
C ILE A 505 -7.26 -9.36 -5.87
N THR A 506 -7.90 -10.40 -6.39
CA THR A 506 -8.99 -11.08 -5.65
C THR A 506 -8.48 -11.75 -4.38
N GLU A 507 -7.32 -12.40 -4.42
CA GLU A 507 -6.69 -12.97 -3.22
C GLU A 507 -6.27 -11.88 -2.22
N ALA A 508 -5.72 -10.76 -2.72
CA ALA A 508 -5.39 -9.60 -1.89
C ALA A 508 -6.63 -8.96 -1.24
N ASP A 509 -7.76 -8.88 -1.99
CA ASP A 509 -9.04 -8.41 -1.46
C ASP A 509 -9.53 -9.30 -0.31
N GLN A 510 -9.46 -10.63 -0.45
CA GLN A 510 -9.85 -11.58 0.59
C GLN A 510 -8.99 -11.40 1.85
N LYS A 511 -7.67 -11.30 1.69
CA LYS A 511 -6.75 -11.01 2.80
C LYS A 511 -7.04 -9.66 3.46
N ALA A 512 -7.28 -8.63 2.67
CA ALA A 512 -7.60 -7.30 3.16
C ALA A 512 -8.93 -7.29 3.95
N ARG A 513 -9.96 -8.02 3.50
CA ARG A 513 -11.22 -8.18 4.26
C ARG A 513 -11.00 -8.88 5.59
N ARG A 514 -10.23 -9.98 5.62
CA ARG A 514 -9.88 -10.67 6.88
C ARG A 514 -9.12 -9.74 7.82
N PHE A 515 -8.10 -9.04 7.32
CA PHE A 515 -7.35 -8.03 8.04
C PHE A 515 -8.24 -6.92 8.62
N LEU A 516 -9.20 -6.40 7.85
CA LEU A 516 -10.11 -5.36 8.34
C LEU A 516 -11.05 -5.86 9.43
N ALA A 517 -11.46 -7.12 9.38
CA ALA A 517 -12.45 -7.71 10.30
C ALA A 517 -11.87 -8.30 11.58
N LEU A 518 -10.59 -8.68 11.58
CA LEU A 518 -9.96 -9.24 12.78
C LEU A 518 -9.71 -8.16 13.84
N ASP A 519 -9.66 -8.61 15.09
CA ASP A 519 -9.11 -7.88 16.21
C ASP A 519 -8.11 -8.75 16.95
N TYR A 520 -7.29 -8.18 17.81
CA TYR A 520 -6.27 -8.92 18.53
C TYR A 520 -5.91 -8.29 19.86
N TYR A 521 -5.32 -9.12 20.70
CA TYR A 521 -4.73 -8.72 21.97
C TYR A 521 -3.36 -9.39 22.12
N SER A 522 -2.36 -8.65 22.57
CA SER A 522 -1.04 -9.21 22.88
C SER A 522 -0.64 -8.87 24.32
N LYS A 523 0.00 -9.82 24.97
CA LYS A 523 0.56 -9.68 26.31
C LYS A 523 1.96 -10.29 26.34
N ARG A 524 2.86 -9.66 27.07
CA ARG A 524 4.19 -10.20 27.30
C ARG A 524 4.37 -10.55 28.78
N GLU A 525 4.89 -11.74 29.03
CA GLU A 525 5.33 -12.21 30.34
C GLU A 525 6.78 -12.70 30.19
N GLU A 526 7.72 -11.99 30.81
CA GLU A 526 9.16 -12.27 30.71
C GLU A 526 9.64 -12.42 29.24
N ASP A 527 10.04 -13.61 28.84
CA ASP A 527 10.56 -13.94 27.50
C ASP A 527 9.48 -14.51 26.56
N THR A 528 8.20 -14.45 26.97
CA THR A 528 7.08 -14.99 26.20
C THR A 528 6.11 -13.90 25.81
N ILE A 529 5.75 -13.83 24.51
CA ILE A 529 4.69 -12.99 23.98
C ILE A 529 3.51 -13.88 23.61
N GLU A 530 2.37 -13.67 24.25
CA GLU A 530 1.11 -14.31 23.93
C GLU A 530 0.29 -13.38 22.99
N LEU A 531 -0.15 -13.91 21.86
CA LEU A 531 -1.02 -13.25 20.90
C LEU A 531 -2.35 -13.99 20.84
N SER A 532 -3.45 -13.30 21.11
CA SER A 532 -4.82 -13.80 20.93
C SER A 532 -5.47 -13.07 19.78
N VAL A 533 -6.01 -13.81 18.81
CA VAL A 533 -6.64 -13.27 17.60
C VAL A 533 -8.14 -13.49 17.68
N VAL A 534 -8.90 -12.42 17.51
CA VAL A 534 -10.37 -12.44 17.56
C VAL A 534 -10.91 -12.31 16.14
N ASN A 535 -11.99 -13.01 15.84
CA ASN A 535 -12.61 -13.05 14.50
C ASN A 535 -11.71 -13.57 13.38
N ILE A 536 -10.77 -14.45 13.70
CA ILE A 536 -10.01 -15.15 12.67
C ILE A 536 -10.95 -15.99 11.79
N LYS A 537 -10.83 -15.85 10.47
CA LYS A 537 -11.71 -16.58 9.52
C LYS A 537 -11.00 -17.74 8.84
N GLU A 538 -9.82 -17.56 8.35
CA GLU A 538 -8.99 -18.59 7.74
C GLU A 538 -7.57 -18.47 8.25
N ASP A 539 -6.97 -17.33 7.95
CA ASP A 539 -5.63 -16.96 8.37
C ASP A 539 -5.58 -15.50 8.82
N ALA A 540 -4.53 -15.15 9.53
CA ALA A 540 -4.18 -13.81 9.91
C ALA A 540 -2.67 -13.64 9.87
N SER A 541 -2.21 -12.48 9.44
CA SER A 541 -0.79 -12.15 9.39
C SER A 541 -0.48 -10.96 10.27
N PHE A 542 0.65 -11.02 10.97
CA PHE A 542 1.11 -9.96 11.87
C PHE A 542 2.56 -9.62 11.59
N MET A 543 2.89 -8.35 11.72
CA MET A 543 4.27 -7.87 11.80
C MET A 543 4.67 -7.82 13.27
N LEU A 544 5.76 -8.50 13.63
CA LEU A 544 6.39 -8.41 14.93
C LEU A 544 7.74 -7.70 14.78
N SER A 545 7.96 -6.65 15.55
CA SER A 545 9.24 -5.95 15.68
C SER A 545 9.77 -6.13 17.09
N LEU A 546 11.03 -6.54 17.22
CA LEU A 546 11.75 -6.74 18.46
C LEU A 546 12.99 -5.81 18.49
N ASN A 547 13.22 -5.16 19.62
CA ASN A 547 14.41 -4.35 19.84
C ASN A 547 15.41 -5.16 20.68
N ASP A 548 16.62 -5.42 20.12
CA ASP A 548 17.72 -6.16 20.75
C ASP A 548 17.38 -7.61 21.16
N GLU A 549 16.31 -8.18 20.60
CA GLU A 549 15.85 -9.55 20.83
C GLU A 549 15.55 -10.26 19.51
N LYS A 550 15.49 -11.59 19.59
CA LYS A 550 15.10 -12.46 18.47
C LYS A 550 14.12 -13.54 18.90
N VAL A 551 13.31 -13.99 17.95
CA VAL A 551 12.41 -15.13 18.13
C VAL A 551 13.22 -16.42 18.22
N VAL A 552 12.88 -17.26 19.20
CA VAL A 552 13.45 -18.60 19.43
C VAL A 552 12.52 -19.67 18.87
N SER A 553 11.24 -19.58 19.23
CA SER A 553 10.21 -20.52 18.80
C SER A 553 8.85 -19.83 18.73
N VAL A 554 7.96 -20.38 17.91
CA VAL A 554 6.56 -19.95 17.82
C VAL A 554 5.68 -21.19 17.84
N GLU A 555 4.69 -21.21 18.72
CA GLU A 555 3.64 -22.21 18.78
C GLU A 555 2.32 -21.63 18.28
N GLY A 556 1.62 -22.35 17.42
CA GLY A 556 0.33 -21.93 16.84
C GLY A 556 0.45 -21.03 15.61
N ALA A 557 1.65 -20.79 15.08
CA ALA A 557 1.88 -20.00 13.88
C ALA A 557 3.17 -20.41 13.16
N GLU A 558 3.26 -20.04 11.88
CA GLU A 558 4.52 -20.00 11.13
C GLU A 558 5.14 -18.61 11.24
N TYR A 559 6.47 -18.51 11.19
CA TYR A 559 7.14 -17.21 11.21
C TYR A 559 8.34 -17.16 10.29
N ILE A 560 8.60 -15.96 9.76
CA ILE A 560 9.76 -15.69 8.90
C ILE A 560 10.40 -14.38 9.37
N GLU A 561 11.71 -14.38 9.57
CA GLU A 561 12.47 -13.16 9.78
C GLU A 561 12.75 -12.51 8.43
N ILE A 562 12.11 -11.35 8.17
CA ILE A 562 12.27 -10.60 6.92
C ILE A 562 13.43 -9.61 6.95
N GLU A 563 13.70 -9.07 8.13
CA GLU A 563 14.87 -8.26 8.47
C GLU A 563 15.22 -8.52 9.93
N ARG A 564 16.42 -8.19 10.34
CA ARG A 564 16.88 -8.37 11.72
C ARG A 564 15.89 -7.75 12.71
N GLY A 565 15.33 -8.58 13.58
CA GLY A 565 14.35 -8.19 14.60
C GLY A 565 12.97 -7.87 14.04
N LYS A 566 12.69 -8.16 12.77
CA LYS A 566 11.37 -7.98 12.14
C LYS A 566 10.89 -9.29 11.53
N TYR A 567 9.74 -9.75 11.98
CA TYR A 567 9.17 -11.04 11.65
C TYR A 567 7.76 -10.89 11.10
N VAL A 568 7.42 -11.71 10.12
CA VAL A 568 6.02 -11.97 9.72
C VAL A 568 5.57 -13.23 10.43
N ILE A 569 4.46 -13.15 11.14
CA ILE A 569 3.82 -14.25 11.87
C ILE A 569 2.52 -14.57 11.14
N ASN A 570 2.39 -15.78 10.60
CA ASN A 570 1.20 -16.24 9.89
C ASN A 570 0.50 -17.32 10.71
N THR A 571 -0.77 -17.13 11.04
CA THR A 571 -1.53 -18.04 11.89
C THR A 571 -2.93 -18.30 11.38
N SER A 572 -3.42 -19.52 11.57
CA SER A 572 -4.84 -19.89 11.50
C SER A 572 -5.42 -20.19 12.90
N SER A 573 -4.59 -20.06 13.96
CA SER A 573 -4.99 -20.28 15.34
C SER A 573 -5.42 -18.96 16.00
N ASP A 574 -6.39 -19.03 16.89
CA ASP A 574 -6.82 -17.92 17.75
C ASP A 574 -5.82 -17.60 18.87
N LYS A 575 -4.82 -18.47 19.08
CA LYS A 575 -3.75 -18.30 20.09
C LYS A 575 -2.39 -18.64 19.51
N VAL A 576 -1.44 -17.75 19.74
CA VAL A 576 -0.04 -17.91 19.33
C VAL A 576 0.85 -17.58 20.52
N THR A 577 1.84 -18.41 20.77
CA THR A 577 2.86 -18.20 21.82
C THR A 577 4.21 -18.02 21.15
N ILE A 578 4.91 -16.92 21.42
CA ILE A 578 6.19 -16.55 20.81
C ILE A 578 7.23 -16.46 21.93
N GLU A 579 8.24 -17.31 21.88
CA GLU A 579 9.40 -17.24 22.78
C GLU A 579 10.50 -16.37 22.17
N VAL A 580 11.04 -15.46 22.97
CA VAL A 580 12.08 -14.52 22.55
C VAL A 580 13.31 -14.62 23.46
N THR A 581 14.46 -14.21 22.96
CA THR A 581 15.71 -14.12 23.74
C THR A 581 16.53 -12.92 23.28
N ALA A 582 17.42 -12.43 24.15
CA ALA A 582 18.32 -11.35 23.79
C ALA A 582 19.15 -11.69 22.54
N ASP A 583 19.21 -10.79 21.58
CA ASP A 583 20.07 -10.90 20.40
C ASP A 583 21.45 -10.33 20.71
N VAL A 584 22.31 -11.18 21.30
CA VAL A 584 23.69 -10.80 21.67
C VAL A 584 24.49 -10.63 20.37
N ILE A 585 24.82 -9.39 20.02
CA ILE A 585 25.77 -9.10 18.94
C ILE A 585 27.14 -9.62 19.40
N LYS A 586 27.63 -10.66 18.73
CA LYS A 586 29.02 -11.13 18.91
C LYS A 586 29.97 -10.26 18.12
#